data_8173b5e666c40a6ac160975a5a23d620
#
_entry.id   8173b5e666c40a6ac160975a5a23d620
#
_cell.length_a   1.000
_cell.length_b   1.000
_cell.length_c   1.000
_cell.angle_alpha   90.00
_cell.angle_beta   90.00
_cell.angle_gamma   90.00
#
_symmetry.space_group_name_H-M   'P 1'
#
loop_
_entity.id
_entity.type
_entity.pdbx_description
1 polymer ?
#
loop_
_entity_poly.entity_id
_entity_poly.type
_entity_poly.pdbx_seq_one_letter_code
_entity_poly.pdbx_strand_id
1 'polypeptide(L)'
;MKKRFLNIGLLLTISLTVVNFVSCNRNEPNEPNNPNVIKAENVTGNPSGVRTVKAGWWDYDPQTWEGTFEVIAQAPFMNNGFTLSLPEILADRFLELVTEDAPGSITISDENAKWSVSPLLFYAFNNAGEEIGRFVFGNRDNDDENYQVRWIYADRNVTITGRYSTLEFNLRLRKGWNMMYDFYDEVNRIGSRITQRPAGVDFQWYFISHQ
;
A
#
# COMPACT_ATOMS: atom_id res chain seq x y z
N MET A 1 -11.23 -77.41 -36.00
CA MET A 1 -11.96 -76.18 -35.72
C MET A 1 -11.04 -75.21 -34.98
N LYS A 2 -10.50 -74.19 -35.67
CA LYS A 2 -9.59 -73.18 -35.05
C LYS A 2 -10.37 -71.92 -34.77
N LYS A 3 -10.56 -71.57 -33.49
CA LYS A 3 -11.15 -70.30 -33.06
C LYS A 3 -10.06 -69.21 -33.11
N ARG A 4 -10.28 -68.18 -33.92
CA ARG A 4 -9.47 -66.95 -33.97
C ARG A 4 -10.02 -65.98 -32.90
N PHE A 5 -9.18 -65.61 -31.94
CA PHE A 5 -9.45 -64.50 -31.04
C PHE A 5 -9.06 -63.18 -31.72
N LEU A 6 -10.04 -62.30 -31.81
CA LEU A 6 -9.85 -60.93 -32.31
C LEU A 6 -9.46 -60.01 -31.12
N ASN A 7 -8.23 -59.58 -31.10
CA ASN A 7 -7.76 -58.58 -30.15
C ASN A 7 -8.20 -57.18 -30.61
N ILE A 8 -9.17 -56.61 -29.93
CA ILE A 8 -9.56 -55.21 -30.11
C ILE A 8 -8.65 -54.38 -29.16
N GLY A 9 -7.64 -53.76 -29.72
CA GLY A 9 -6.80 -52.80 -29.01
C GLY A 9 -7.55 -51.46 -28.89
N LEU A 10 -7.91 -51.15 -27.65
CA LEU A 10 -8.52 -49.87 -27.28
C LEU A 10 -7.39 -48.83 -27.17
N LEU A 11 -7.22 -47.98 -28.20
CA LEU A 11 -6.33 -46.82 -28.14
C LEU A 11 -6.97 -45.72 -27.32
N LEU A 12 -6.52 -45.56 -26.07
CA LEU A 12 -6.87 -44.42 -25.23
C LEU A 12 -6.00 -43.22 -25.65
N THR A 13 -6.55 -42.33 -26.46
CA THR A 13 -5.95 -41.02 -26.75
C THR A 13 -6.21 -40.08 -25.57
N ILE A 14 -5.18 -39.89 -24.74
CA ILE A 14 -5.18 -38.87 -23.69
C ILE A 14 -4.94 -37.52 -24.37
N SER A 15 -6.00 -36.75 -24.55
CA SER A 15 -5.92 -35.36 -25.00
C SER A 15 -5.40 -34.51 -23.79
N LEU A 16 -4.12 -34.16 -23.83
CA LEU A 16 -3.53 -33.23 -22.89
C LEU A 16 -4.00 -31.82 -23.29
N THR A 17 -5.09 -31.32 -22.69
CA THR A 17 -5.48 -29.92 -22.79
C THR A 17 -4.51 -29.10 -21.95
N VAL A 18 -3.54 -28.50 -22.63
CA VAL A 18 -2.70 -27.45 -22.04
C VAL A 18 -3.58 -26.22 -21.82
N VAL A 19 -4.07 -26.04 -20.61
CA VAL A 19 -4.72 -24.80 -20.20
C VAL A 19 -3.61 -23.76 -20.08
N ASN A 20 -3.42 -22.98 -21.14
CA ASN A 20 -2.62 -21.76 -21.06
C ASN A 20 -3.36 -20.79 -20.14
N PHE A 21 -2.93 -20.69 -18.90
CA PHE A 21 -3.23 -19.53 -18.07
C PHE A 21 -2.53 -18.33 -18.70
N VAL A 22 -3.21 -17.67 -19.60
CA VAL A 22 -2.85 -16.31 -19.99
C VAL A 22 -3.10 -15.48 -18.73
N SER A 23 -2.05 -15.26 -17.95
CA SER A 23 -2.01 -14.21 -16.95
C SER A 23 -2.21 -12.92 -17.73
N CYS A 24 -3.44 -12.44 -17.79
CA CYS A 24 -3.71 -11.07 -18.21
C CYS A 24 -3.05 -10.16 -17.17
N ASN A 25 -1.80 -9.80 -17.42
CA ASN A 25 -1.23 -8.57 -16.87
C ASN A 25 -2.07 -7.42 -17.47
N ARG A 26 -3.23 -7.17 -16.89
CA ARG A 26 -3.85 -5.86 -17.02
C ARG A 26 -2.90 -4.91 -16.31
N ASN A 27 -2.08 -4.23 -17.08
CA ASN A 27 -1.44 -3.00 -16.63
C ASN A 27 -2.59 -2.05 -16.29
N GLU A 28 -3.00 -2.03 -15.03
CA GLU A 28 -3.91 -1.01 -14.54
C GLU A 28 -3.18 0.32 -14.66
N PRO A 29 -3.79 1.34 -15.28
CA PRO A 29 -3.09 2.55 -15.72
C PRO A 29 -2.50 3.42 -14.61
N ASN A 30 -2.62 3.03 -13.35
CA ASN A 30 -2.21 3.84 -12.19
C ASN A 30 -1.40 3.08 -11.12
N GLU A 31 -1.02 1.82 -11.32
CA GLU A 31 -0.02 1.23 -10.44
C GLU A 31 1.35 1.73 -10.88
N PRO A 32 2.10 2.42 -10.00
CA PRO A 32 3.46 2.82 -10.32
C PRO A 32 4.29 1.56 -10.58
N ASN A 33 4.85 1.43 -11.79
CA ASN A 33 5.78 0.36 -12.16
C ASN A 33 7.02 0.30 -11.25
N ASN A 34 7.20 1.31 -10.40
CA ASN A 34 8.25 1.43 -9.42
C ASN A 34 7.62 1.91 -8.09
N PRO A 35 7.55 1.05 -7.05
CA PRO A 35 6.98 1.40 -5.76
C PRO A 35 7.75 2.53 -5.04
N ASN A 36 8.97 2.84 -5.48
CA ASN A 36 9.78 3.93 -4.97
C ASN A 36 9.42 5.29 -5.61
N VAL A 37 8.54 5.32 -6.62
CA VAL A 37 8.08 6.56 -7.27
C VAL A 37 6.59 6.73 -7.05
N ILE A 38 6.25 7.80 -6.33
CA ILE A 38 4.86 8.17 -6.06
C ILE A 38 4.47 9.31 -6.99
N LYS A 39 3.48 9.08 -7.82
CA LYS A 39 2.96 10.06 -8.76
C LYS A 39 1.54 10.45 -8.37
N ALA A 40 1.30 11.75 -8.23
CA ALA A 40 -0.01 12.34 -8.04
C ALA A 40 -0.36 13.18 -9.26
N GLU A 41 -1.54 12.97 -9.79
CA GLU A 41 -2.11 13.73 -10.90
C GLU A 41 -3.56 14.08 -10.58
N ASN A 42 -4.04 15.21 -11.11
CA ASN A 42 -5.43 15.64 -10.96
C ASN A 42 -5.89 15.69 -9.50
N VAL A 43 -5.04 16.25 -8.62
CA VAL A 43 -5.36 16.38 -7.19
C VAL A 43 -6.61 17.21 -7.01
N THR A 44 -7.55 16.72 -6.21
CA THR A 44 -8.80 17.40 -5.85
C THR A 44 -8.68 18.13 -4.49
N GLY A 45 -9.65 18.96 -4.10
CA GLY A 45 -9.67 19.64 -2.79
C GLY A 45 -8.98 21.01 -2.76
N ASN A 46 -8.85 21.69 -3.93
CA ASN A 46 -8.34 23.06 -4.05
C ASN A 46 -6.94 23.27 -3.45
N PRO A 47 -5.88 22.68 -4.03
CA PRO A 47 -4.49 22.80 -3.53
C PRO A 47 -3.85 24.15 -3.87
N SER A 48 -4.61 25.23 -3.98
CA SER A 48 -4.07 26.57 -4.25
C SER A 48 -3.11 27.01 -3.13
N GLY A 49 -1.96 27.58 -3.50
CA GLY A 49 -0.94 27.97 -2.53
C GLY A 49 0.10 26.91 -2.22
N VAL A 50 -0.15 25.63 -2.54
CA VAL A 50 0.85 24.58 -2.41
C VAL A 50 2.02 24.81 -3.36
N ARG A 51 3.25 24.68 -2.86
CA ARG A 51 4.49 24.80 -3.63
C ARG A 51 5.35 23.55 -3.54
N THR A 52 5.36 22.94 -2.36
CA THR A 52 6.20 21.76 -2.09
C THR A 52 5.37 20.70 -1.39
N VAL A 53 5.58 19.47 -1.79
CA VAL A 53 5.08 18.27 -1.07
C VAL A 53 6.26 17.63 -0.36
N LYS A 54 6.14 17.39 0.92
CA LYS A 54 7.12 16.63 1.69
C LYS A 54 6.48 15.33 2.20
N ALA A 55 7.19 14.24 2.05
CA ALA A 55 6.80 12.93 2.56
C ALA A 55 7.71 12.55 3.73
N GLY A 56 7.13 12.05 4.81
CA GLY A 56 7.89 11.72 6.02
C GLY A 56 7.00 11.30 7.18
N TRP A 57 7.53 11.42 8.38
CA TRP A 57 6.87 11.10 9.64
C TRP A 57 7.08 12.19 10.67
N TRP A 58 6.18 12.24 11.65
CA TRP A 58 6.38 13.02 12.86
C TRP A 58 7.15 12.18 13.87
N ASP A 59 8.28 12.68 14.30
CA ASP A 59 9.04 12.17 15.45
C ASP A 59 8.65 13.02 16.66
N TYR A 60 7.98 12.41 17.63
CA TYR A 60 7.48 13.09 18.83
C TYR A 60 8.37 12.76 20.01
N ASP A 61 8.81 13.79 20.72
CA ASP A 61 9.39 13.62 22.05
C ASP A 61 8.30 13.09 23.02
N PRO A 62 8.46 11.90 23.60
CA PRO A 62 7.44 11.30 24.45
C PRO A 62 7.20 12.06 25.77
N GLN A 63 8.09 12.99 26.16
CA GLN A 63 7.96 13.76 27.38
C GLN A 63 7.28 15.12 27.15
N THR A 64 7.60 15.78 26.05
CA THR A 64 7.11 17.13 25.75
C THR A 64 5.96 17.13 24.74
N TRP A 65 5.78 16.05 23.99
CA TRP A 65 4.88 15.94 22.85
C TRP A 65 5.19 16.92 21.72
N GLU A 66 6.38 17.52 21.76
CA GLU A 66 6.87 18.32 20.65
C GLU A 66 7.30 17.40 19.51
N GLY A 67 6.80 17.66 18.31
CA GLY A 67 7.07 16.85 17.12
C GLY A 67 7.98 17.56 16.12
N THR A 68 8.91 16.80 15.54
CA THR A 68 9.68 17.23 14.38
C THR A 68 9.28 16.39 13.17
N PHE A 69 8.95 17.05 12.05
CA PHE A 69 8.64 16.32 10.83
C PHE A 69 9.92 15.90 10.10
N GLU A 70 10.23 14.62 10.18
CA GLU A 70 11.37 13.99 9.51
C GLU A 70 11.05 13.76 8.04
N VAL A 71 11.68 14.54 7.16
CA VAL A 71 11.45 14.50 5.71
C VAL A 71 12.26 13.37 5.08
N ILE A 72 11.59 12.44 4.41
CA ILE A 72 12.21 11.33 3.67
C ILE A 72 12.37 11.66 2.19
N ALA A 73 11.40 12.37 1.61
CA ALA A 73 11.42 12.83 0.24
C ALA A 73 10.65 14.14 0.09
N GLN A 74 10.99 14.93 -0.92
CA GLN A 74 10.24 16.14 -1.27
C GLN A 74 10.22 16.37 -2.77
N ALA A 75 9.17 17.04 -3.23
CA ALA A 75 9.00 17.42 -4.63
C ALA A 75 8.24 18.74 -4.77
N PRO A 76 8.45 19.49 -5.86
CA PRO A 76 7.59 20.62 -6.18
C PRO A 76 6.17 20.14 -6.52
N PHE A 77 5.18 20.94 -6.12
CA PHE A 77 3.80 20.76 -6.55
C PHE A 77 3.57 21.62 -7.81
N MET A 78 3.30 20.97 -8.94
CA MET A 78 3.11 21.61 -10.24
C MET A 78 2.04 20.90 -11.06
N ASN A 79 1.36 21.64 -11.93
CA ASN A 79 0.35 21.08 -12.84
C ASN A 79 -0.71 20.22 -12.12
N ASN A 80 -1.12 20.69 -10.95
CA ASN A 80 -2.08 19.99 -10.08
C ASN A 80 -1.65 18.57 -9.69
N GLY A 81 -0.35 18.39 -9.43
CA GLY A 81 0.22 17.10 -9.05
C GLY A 81 1.68 17.19 -8.57
N PHE A 82 2.28 16.04 -8.31
CA PHE A 82 3.68 15.91 -7.91
C PHE A 82 4.24 14.54 -8.27
N THR A 83 5.56 14.44 -8.32
CA THR A 83 6.26 13.15 -8.42
C THR A 83 7.34 13.10 -7.36
N LEU A 84 7.20 12.17 -6.41
CA LEU A 84 8.15 11.92 -5.33
C LEU A 84 8.96 10.66 -5.63
N SER A 85 10.29 10.75 -5.44
CA SER A 85 11.18 9.59 -5.47
C SER A 85 11.57 9.26 -4.03
N LEU A 86 11.14 8.09 -3.55
CA LEU A 86 11.48 7.59 -2.23
C LEU A 86 12.87 6.95 -2.24
N PRO A 87 13.62 6.98 -1.12
CA PRO A 87 14.91 6.30 -1.04
C PRO A 87 14.73 4.79 -1.23
N GLU A 88 15.66 4.16 -1.92
CA GLU A 88 15.66 2.70 -2.12
C GLU A 88 15.86 1.95 -0.80
N ILE A 89 16.66 2.53 0.09
CA ILE A 89 16.95 1.98 1.43
C ILE A 89 16.54 3.01 2.46
N LEU A 90 15.68 2.60 3.38
CA LEU A 90 15.31 3.41 4.53
C LEU A 90 16.30 3.22 5.67
N ALA A 91 16.67 4.31 6.36
CA ALA A 91 17.57 4.25 7.48
C ALA A 91 16.97 3.45 8.65
N ASP A 92 17.81 2.67 9.35
CA ASP A 92 17.38 1.72 10.39
C ASP A 92 16.62 2.38 11.56
N ARG A 93 16.91 3.66 11.85
CA ARG A 93 16.21 4.45 12.87
C ARG A 93 14.71 4.65 12.58
N PHE A 94 14.27 4.43 11.34
CA PHE A 94 12.86 4.51 10.95
C PHE A 94 12.20 3.14 10.87
N LEU A 95 12.89 2.09 11.32
CA LEU A 95 12.42 0.72 11.25
C LEU A 95 12.27 0.13 12.66
N GLU A 96 11.16 -0.56 12.87
CA GLU A 96 10.87 -1.36 14.06
C GLU A 96 10.59 -2.81 13.69
N LEU A 97 10.70 -3.72 14.65
CA LEU A 97 10.31 -5.12 14.43
C LEU A 97 8.81 -5.20 14.18
N VAL A 98 8.42 -5.95 13.17
CA VAL A 98 6.99 -6.21 12.87
C VAL A 98 6.26 -6.84 14.06
N THR A 99 7.00 -7.50 14.95
CA THR A 99 6.49 -8.17 16.16
C THR A 99 6.35 -7.26 17.36
N GLU A 100 6.89 -6.03 17.35
CA GLU A 100 7.01 -5.19 18.55
C GLU A 100 5.66 -4.94 19.23
N ASP A 101 4.62 -4.70 18.44
CA ASP A 101 3.26 -4.50 18.93
C ASP A 101 2.25 -5.54 18.41
N ALA A 102 2.75 -6.67 17.88
CA ALA A 102 1.87 -7.67 17.30
C ALA A 102 1.17 -8.51 18.38
N PRO A 103 -0.16 -8.47 18.49
CA PRO A 103 -0.88 -9.36 19.39
C PRO A 103 -0.76 -10.81 18.95
N GLY A 104 -0.86 -11.75 19.89
CA GLY A 104 -0.69 -13.19 19.62
C GLY A 104 -1.68 -13.83 18.64
N SER A 105 -2.69 -13.08 18.19
CA SER A 105 -3.63 -13.50 17.14
C SER A 105 -3.14 -13.18 15.71
N ILE A 106 -2.01 -12.48 15.58
CA ILE A 106 -1.38 -12.13 14.31
C ILE A 106 -0.26 -13.14 14.03
N THR A 107 -0.27 -13.69 12.82
CA THR A 107 0.78 -14.57 12.31
C THR A 107 1.74 -13.80 11.43
N ILE A 108 3.04 -13.86 11.75
CA ILE A 108 4.12 -13.19 11.04
C ILE A 108 5.07 -14.27 10.50
N SER A 109 5.37 -14.23 9.20
CA SER A 109 6.19 -15.27 8.55
C SER A 109 7.70 -15.16 8.85
N ASP A 110 8.17 -14.00 9.27
CA ASP A 110 9.57 -13.73 9.70
C ASP A 110 9.56 -12.72 10.86
N GLU A 111 9.82 -13.21 12.06
CA GLU A 111 9.81 -12.41 13.29
C GLU A 111 10.96 -11.39 13.37
N ASN A 112 12.00 -11.55 12.52
CA ASN A 112 13.10 -10.60 12.43
C ASN A 112 12.88 -9.52 11.37
N ALA A 113 11.74 -9.55 10.67
CA ALA A 113 11.41 -8.52 9.70
C ALA A 113 11.18 -7.18 10.40
N LYS A 114 11.67 -6.12 9.76
CA LYS A 114 11.42 -4.75 10.18
C LYS A 114 10.58 -4.03 9.14
N TRP A 115 9.72 -3.16 9.60
CA TRP A 115 8.95 -2.26 8.76
C TRP A 115 9.09 -0.81 9.21
N SER A 116 8.63 0.15 8.42
CA SER A 116 8.64 1.55 8.86
C SER A 116 7.70 1.75 10.06
N VAL A 117 8.16 2.49 11.06
CA VAL A 117 7.45 2.79 12.33
C VAL A 117 6.02 3.29 12.14
N SER A 118 5.73 3.87 10.99
CA SER A 118 4.37 4.25 10.58
C SER A 118 4.27 4.33 9.05
N PRO A 119 3.04 4.36 8.49
CA PRO A 119 2.84 4.68 7.09
C PRO A 119 3.29 6.11 6.76
N LEU A 120 3.83 6.29 5.54
CA LEU A 120 4.33 7.56 5.05
C LEU A 120 3.20 8.60 4.95
N LEU A 121 3.44 9.80 5.46
CA LEU A 121 2.53 10.94 5.40
C LEU A 121 3.01 11.95 4.35
N PHE A 122 2.08 12.68 3.74
CA PHE A 122 2.35 13.66 2.70
C PHE A 122 1.80 15.02 3.10
N TYR A 123 2.67 15.98 3.37
CA TYR A 123 2.29 17.32 3.77
C TYR A 123 2.56 18.34 2.67
N ALA A 124 1.72 19.35 2.63
CA ALA A 124 1.75 20.44 1.67
C ALA A 124 2.31 21.72 2.31
N PHE A 125 3.26 22.35 1.65
CA PHE A 125 3.91 23.56 2.12
C PHE A 125 3.76 24.68 1.11
N ASN A 126 3.58 25.92 1.61
CA ASN A 126 3.52 27.15 0.81
C ASN A 126 4.93 27.70 0.51
N ASN A 127 5.00 28.89 -0.14
CA ASN A 127 6.26 29.56 -0.43
C ASN A 127 7.06 30.00 0.82
N ALA A 128 6.38 30.26 1.93
CA ALA A 128 7.02 30.63 3.19
C ALA A 128 7.60 29.42 3.93
N GLY A 129 7.34 28.20 3.44
CA GLY A 129 7.72 26.95 4.09
C GLY A 129 6.79 26.55 5.22
N GLU A 130 5.60 27.15 5.29
CA GLU A 130 4.57 26.83 6.26
C GLU A 130 3.74 25.65 5.75
N GLU A 131 3.38 24.73 6.64
CA GLU A 131 2.48 23.62 6.35
C GLU A 131 1.04 24.17 6.24
N ILE A 132 0.38 23.87 5.12
CA ILE A 132 -0.96 24.36 4.81
C ILE A 132 -1.99 23.24 4.62
N GLY A 133 -1.58 21.99 4.77
CA GLY A 133 -2.45 20.84 4.64
C GLY A 133 -1.70 19.56 4.30
N ARG A 134 -2.45 18.53 3.97
CA ARG A 134 -1.92 17.20 3.66
C ARG A 134 -2.55 16.63 2.40
N PHE A 135 -1.84 15.70 1.77
CA PHE A 135 -2.36 14.90 0.68
C PHE A 135 -2.73 13.50 1.16
N VAL A 136 -3.83 12.99 0.67
CA VAL A 136 -4.31 11.64 0.92
C VAL A 136 -4.63 10.99 -0.43
N PHE A 137 -4.18 9.75 -0.62
CA PHE A 137 -4.57 8.93 -1.76
C PHE A 137 -5.61 7.91 -1.27
N GLY A 138 -6.81 7.94 -1.82
CA GLY A 138 -7.88 7.10 -1.31
C GLY A 138 -9.13 7.15 -2.18
N ASN A 139 -10.16 6.49 -1.68
CA ASN A 139 -11.51 6.59 -2.17
C ASN A 139 -12.35 7.31 -1.10
N ARG A 140 -13.08 8.35 -1.49
CA ARG A 140 -13.96 9.13 -0.62
C ARG A 140 -15.41 9.13 -1.11
N ASP A 141 -15.79 8.09 -1.87
CA ASP A 141 -17.12 8.04 -2.48
C ASP A 141 -18.23 7.84 -1.45
N ASN A 142 -17.88 7.37 -0.25
CA ASN A 142 -18.83 7.15 0.83
C ASN A 142 -18.21 7.61 2.16
N ASP A 143 -18.94 8.37 2.96
CA ASP A 143 -18.46 8.84 4.26
C ASP A 143 -18.34 7.68 5.27
N ASP A 144 -19.10 6.59 5.06
CA ASP A 144 -19.17 5.45 5.97
C ASP A 144 -18.11 4.37 5.67
N GLU A 145 -17.64 4.24 4.42
CA GLU A 145 -16.68 3.25 3.97
C GLU A 145 -15.54 3.92 3.22
N ASN A 146 -14.35 3.91 3.79
CA ASN A 146 -13.20 4.60 3.24
C ASN A 146 -12.02 3.67 3.02
N TYR A 147 -11.45 3.72 1.82
CA TYR A 147 -10.12 3.20 1.54
C TYR A 147 -9.10 4.33 1.53
N GLN A 148 -8.00 4.13 2.23
CA GLN A 148 -6.81 4.96 2.15
C GLN A 148 -5.63 4.13 1.69
N VAL A 149 -4.91 4.60 0.68
CA VAL A 149 -3.65 3.98 0.26
C VAL A 149 -2.51 4.60 1.05
N ARG A 150 -1.70 3.76 1.64
CA ARG A 150 -0.55 4.15 2.45
C ARG A 150 0.71 3.47 1.93
N TRP A 151 1.85 4.11 2.07
CA TRP A 151 3.15 3.53 1.75
C TRP A 151 3.85 3.11 3.02
N ILE A 152 4.32 1.86 3.04
CA ILE A 152 5.07 1.27 4.14
C ILE A 152 6.33 0.61 3.59
N TYR A 153 7.45 0.75 4.28
CA TYR A 153 8.70 0.10 3.92
C TYR A 153 8.88 -1.19 4.71
N ALA A 154 9.43 -2.23 4.06
CA ALA A 154 9.85 -3.46 4.72
C ALA A 154 11.32 -3.77 4.37
N ASP A 155 12.13 -4.17 5.34
CA ASP A 155 13.55 -4.50 5.13
C ASP A 155 13.74 -5.81 4.39
N ARG A 156 12.73 -6.68 4.39
CA ARG A 156 12.68 -7.99 3.74
C ARG A 156 11.26 -8.41 3.39
N ASN A 157 11.13 -9.53 2.68
CA ASN A 157 9.83 -10.09 2.39
C ASN A 157 9.20 -10.65 3.68
N VAL A 158 7.97 -10.25 3.98
CA VAL A 158 7.23 -10.73 5.16
C VAL A 158 5.73 -10.78 4.87
N THR A 159 5.07 -11.79 5.41
CA THR A 159 3.62 -11.94 5.38
C THR A 159 3.08 -11.73 6.79
N ILE A 160 2.05 -10.90 6.93
CA ILE A 160 1.36 -10.62 8.19
C ILE A 160 -0.11 -10.92 7.99
N THR A 161 -0.65 -11.88 8.72
CA THR A 161 -2.05 -12.31 8.60
C THR A 161 -2.68 -12.51 9.96
N GLY A 162 -3.98 -12.35 10.03
CA GLY A 162 -4.76 -12.58 11.25
C GLY A 162 -5.67 -11.41 11.56
N ARG A 163 -6.25 -11.43 12.76
CA ARG A 163 -7.20 -10.42 13.21
C ARG A 163 -6.84 -9.95 14.61
N TYR A 164 -6.83 -8.65 14.80
CA TYR A 164 -6.73 -8.04 16.11
C TYR A 164 -7.91 -7.11 16.35
N SER A 165 -8.71 -7.41 17.35
CA SER A 165 -9.96 -6.69 17.61
C SER A 165 -10.86 -6.68 16.35
N THR A 166 -11.11 -5.50 15.82
CA THR A 166 -11.93 -5.27 14.62
C THR A 166 -11.11 -5.09 13.34
N LEU A 167 -9.77 -5.18 13.43
CA LEU A 167 -8.87 -4.97 12.31
C LEU A 167 -8.33 -6.31 11.78
N GLU A 168 -8.52 -6.58 10.49
CA GLU A 168 -7.99 -7.74 9.78
C GLU A 168 -6.73 -7.39 9.01
N PHE A 169 -5.73 -8.26 9.04
CA PHE A 169 -4.47 -8.12 8.33
C PHE A 169 -4.31 -9.20 7.28
N ASN A 170 -4.00 -8.82 6.06
CA ASN A 170 -3.57 -9.69 4.98
C ASN A 170 -2.52 -8.96 4.14
N LEU A 171 -1.34 -8.83 4.73
CA LEU A 171 -0.22 -8.10 4.13
C LEU A 171 0.81 -9.09 3.59
N ARG A 172 1.24 -8.87 2.34
CA ARG A 172 2.35 -9.58 1.70
C ARG A 172 3.37 -8.53 1.26
N LEU A 173 4.19 -8.12 2.21
CA LEU A 173 5.20 -7.09 1.98
C LEU A 173 6.41 -7.69 1.26
N ARG A 174 6.90 -6.98 0.26
CA ARG A 174 8.19 -7.24 -0.37
C ARG A 174 9.24 -6.31 0.22
N LYS A 175 10.50 -6.71 0.16
CA LYS A 175 11.60 -5.80 0.50
C LYS A 175 11.48 -4.49 -0.27
N GLY A 176 11.59 -3.35 0.43
CA GLY A 176 11.41 -2.01 -0.11
C GLY A 176 10.03 -1.44 0.21
N TRP A 177 9.62 -0.45 -0.57
CA TRP A 177 8.34 0.23 -0.40
C TRP A 177 7.18 -0.61 -0.93
N ASN A 178 6.08 -0.60 -0.20
CA ASN A 178 4.85 -1.31 -0.52
C ASN A 178 3.65 -0.38 -0.39
N MET A 179 2.68 -0.53 -1.26
CA MET A 179 1.36 0.06 -1.06
C MET A 179 0.53 -0.85 -0.15
N MET A 180 -0.11 -0.25 0.82
CA MET A 180 -1.07 -0.88 1.72
C MET A 180 -2.41 -0.17 1.57
N TYR A 181 -3.46 -0.93 1.37
CA TYR A 181 -4.84 -0.44 1.32
C TYR A 181 -5.44 -0.63 2.71
N ASP A 182 -5.68 0.49 3.35
CA ASP A 182 -6.26 0.57 4.70
C ASP A 182 -7.75 0.87 4.53
N PHE A 183 -8.61 -0.07 4.87
CA PHE A 183 -10.06 0.06 4.81
C PHE A 183 -10.63 0.25 6.21
N TYR A 184 -11.59 1.14 6.34
CA TYR A 184 -12.35 1.30 7.56
C TYR A 184 -13.83 1.54 7.25
N ASP A 185 -14.69 0.76 7.91
CA ASP A 185 -16.14 0.89 7.91
C ASP A 185 -16.54 1.53 9.26
N GLU A 186 -16.98 2.76 9.22
CA GLU A 186 -17.34 3.56 10.42
C GLU A 186 -18.58 3.01 11.11
N VAL A 187 -19.53 2.49 10.34
CA VAL A 187 -20.82 1.98 10.84
C VAL A 187 -20.61 0.70 11.66
N ASN A 188 -19.89 -0.25 11.09
CA ASN A 188 -19.63 -1.54 11.72
C ASN A 188 -18.37 -1.54 12.59
N ARG A 189 -17.56 -0.48 12.53
CA ARG A 189 -16.27 -0.32 13.23
C ARG A 189 -15.32 -1.48 12.95
N ILE A 190 -15.29 -1.92 11.71
CA ILE A 190 -14.36 -2.95 11.24
C ILE A 190 -13.38 -2.35 10.24
N GLY A 191 -12.18 -2.92 10.19
CA GLY A 191 -11.16 -2.47 9.26
C GLY A 191 -10.37 -3.63 8.67
N SER A 192 -9.66 -3.34 7.60
CA SER A 192 -8.69 -4.28 7.02
C SER A 192 -7.47 -3.56 6.45
N ARG A 193 -6.33 -4.22 6.53
CA ARG A 193 -5.07 -3.82 5.90
C ARG A 193 -4.62 -4.89 4.94
N ILE A 194 -4.57 -4.56 3.67
CA ILE A 194 -4.25 -5.51 2.60
C ILE A 194 -3.21 -4.90 1.65
N THR A 195 -2.42 -5.74 1.00
CA THR A 195 -1.50 -5.31 -0.08
C THR A 195 -2.05 -5.53 -1.48
N GLN A 196 -3.13 -6.29 -1.61
CA GLN A 196 -3.80 -6.46 -2.88
C GLN A 196 -4.77 -5.30 -3.11
N ARG A 197 -4.69 -4.65 -4.27
CA ARG A 197 -5.62 -3.58 -4.63
C ARG A 197 -7.07 -4.09 -4.64
N PRO A 198 -8.00 -3.42 -3.94
CA PRO A 198 -9.43 -3.75 -4.01
C PRO A 198 -9.97 -3.55 -5.43
N ALA A 199 -10.73 -4.53 -5.91
CA ALA A 199 -11.34 -4.46 -7.24
C ALA A 199 -12.54 -3.49 -7.23
N GLY A 200 -12.70 -2.70 -8.30
CA GLY A 200 -13.83 -1.80 -8.47
C GLY A 200 -13.78 -0.53 -7.63
N VAL A 201 -12.66 -0.27 -6.97
CA VAL A 201 -12.45 0.96 -6.17
C VAL A 201 -11.60 1.94 -6.98
N ASP A 202 -12.14 3.15 -7.20
CA ASP A 202 -11.42 4.24 -7.82
C ASP A 202 -10.68 5.06 -6.77
N PHE A 203 -9.37 5.17 -6.94
CA PHE A 203 -8.48 5.92 -6.04
C PHE A 203 -8.06 7.22 -6.69
N GLN A 204 -8.08 8.30 -5.91
CA GLN A 204 -7.61 9.62 -6.36
C GLN A 204 -6.88 10.36 -5.24
N TRP A 205 -6.11 11.37 -5.61
CA TRP A 205 -5.44 12.23 -4.66
C TRP A 205 -6.33 13.37 -4.21
N TYR A 206 -6.38 13.57 -2.90
CA TYR A 206 -7.11 14.65 -2.25
C TYR A 206 -6.14 15.55 -1.49
N PHE A 207 -6.31 16.86 -1.64
CA PHE A 207 -5.71 17.83 -0.74
C PHE A 207 -6.72 18.17 0.35
N ILE A 208 -6.26 18.14 1.60
CA ILE A 208 -7.03 18.50 2.80
C ILE A 208 -6.29 19.66 3.45
N SER A 209 -6.87 20.87 3.39
CA SER A 209 -6.30 22.04 4.04
C SER A 209 -6.43 21.95 5.56
N HIS A 210 -5.44 22.47 6.28
CA HIS A 210 -5.63 22.85 7.68
C HIS A 210 -6.55 24.07 7.72
N GLN A 211 -7.65 23.97 8.48
CA GLN A 211 -8.55 25.09 8.74
C GLN A 211 -8.03 25.91 9.90
#